data_aabee02045a896a8a3e9b9bcc560eba3
#
_entry.id   aabee02045a896a8a3e9b9bcc560eba3
#
_cell.length_a   1.000
_cell.length_b   1.000
_cell.length_c   1.000
_cell.angle_alpha   90.00
_cell.angle_beta   90.00
_cell.angle_gamma   90.00
#
_symmetry.space_group_name_H-M   'P 1'
#
loop_
_entity.id
_entity.type
_entity.pdbx_description
1 polymer ?
#
loop_
_entity_poly.entity_id
_entity_poly.type
_entity_poly.pdbx_seq_one_letter_code
_entity_poly.pdbx_strand_id
1 'polypeptide(L)' 'MRTATIEILNEGETIFGSRTNGEYFVREYEDGEEMGGGFFLTMEEAEAQVRDYQDGIEVS' A
#
# COMPACT_ATOMS: atom_id res chain seq x y z
N MET A 1 0.66 5.84 15.85
CA MET A 1 1.53 4.77 15.36
C MET A 1 1.18 4.46 13.92
N ARG A 2 2.14 4.52 13.04
CA ARG A 2 1.93 4.21 11.63
C ARG A 2 2.10 2.72 11.37
N THR A 3 1.15 2.15 10.68
CA THR A 3 1.21 0.76 10.25
C THR A 3 0.81 0.67 8.79
N ALA A 4 1.20 -0.41 8.14
CA ALA A 4 0.82 -0.64 6.76
C ALA A 4 0.69 -2.14 6.50
N THR A 5 -0.18 -2.49 5.57
CA THR A 5 -0.40 -3.87 5.16
C THR A 5 -0.26 -4.00 3.65
N ILE A 6 0.09 -5.18 3.20
CA ILE A 6 0.18 -5.49 1.77
C ILE A 6 -0.92 -6.48 1.42
N GLU A 7 -1.75 -6.13 0.43
CA GLU A 7 -2.75 -7.04 -0.10
C GLU A 7 -2.30 -7.54 -1.46
N ILE A 8 -2.39 -8.85 -1.67
CA ILE A 8 -2.12 -9.45 -2.96
C ILE A 8 -3.43 -9.45 -3.75
N LEU A 9 -3.39 -8.83 -4.92
CA LEU A 9 -4.57 -8.66 -5.74
C LEU A 9 -4.56 -9.64 -6.90
N ASN A 10 -5.74 -10.14 -7.22
CA ASN A 10 -5.93 -10.93 -8.45
C ASN A 10 -6.05 -9.98 -9.63
N GLU A 11 -5.65 -10.45 -10.79
CA GLU A 11 -5.75 -9.68 -12.02
C GLU A 11 -7.20 -9.24 -12.25
N GLY A 12 -7.38 -7.96 -12.49
CA GLY A 12 -8.69 -7.39 -12.76
C GLY A 12 -9.53 -7.01 -11.56
N GLU A 13 -9.02 -7.23 -10.33
CA GLU A 13 -9.72 -6.78 -9.14
C GLU A 13 -9.84 -5.25 -9.09
N THR A 14 -10.97 -4.79 -8.56
CA THR A 14 -11.23 -3.37 -8.42
C THR A 14 -11.04 -2.96 -6.97
N ILE A 15 -10.25 -1.92 -6.76
CA ILE A 15 -10.05 -1.30 -5.46
C ILE A 15 -10.48 0.17 -5.55
N PHE A 16 -11.36 0.59 -4.65
CA PHE A 16 -11.90 1.96 -4.63
C PHE A 16 -12.52 2.38 -5.97
N GLY A 17 -13.17 1.45 -6.65
CA GLY A 17 -13.80 1.72 -7.93
C GLY A 17 -12.84 1.81 -9.12
N SER A 18 -11.54 1.67 -8.87
CA SER A 18 -10.53 1.73 -9.92
C SER A 18 -9.98 0.33 -10.21
N ARG A 19 -9.82 0.03 -11.49
CA ARG A 19 -9.21 -1.21 -11.92
C ARG A 19 -7.71 -1.14 -11.67
N THR A 20 -7.17 -2.15 -10.99
CA THR A 20 -5.74 -2.15 -10.66
C THR A 20 -4.92 -2.71 -11.80
N ASN A 21 -3.75 -2.11 -12.03
CA ASN A 21 -2.74 -2.63 -12.94
C ASN A 21 -1.57 -3.24 -12.18
N GLY A 22 -1.57 -3.14 -10.85
CA GLY A 22 -0.55 -3.70 -9.99
C GLY A 22 -1.05 -4.94 -9.29
N GLU A 23 -0.11 -5.82 -8.91
CA GLU A 23 -0.44 -7.05 -8.18
C GLU A 23 -0.51 -6.84 -6.67
N TYR A 24 -0.01 -5.74 -6.17
CA TYR A 24 0.10 -5.50 -4.75
C TYR A 24 -0.50 -4.15 -4.41
N PHE A 25 -1.28 -4.11 -3.34
CA PHE A 25 -1.83 -2.88 -2.81
C PHE A 25 -1.36 -2.68 -1.38
N VAL A 26 -0.72 -1.56 -1.11
CA VAL A 26 -0.29 -1.20 0.24
C VAL A 26 -1.34 -0.28 0.85
N ARG A 27 -1.87 -0.67 2.00
CA ARG A 27 -2.78 0.17 2.78
C ARG A 27 -2.01 0.76 3.94
N GLU A 28 -2.14 2.06 4.11
CA GLU A 28 -1.43 2.81 5.15
C GLU A 28 -2.40 3.28 6.21
N TYR A 29 -2.02 3.09 7.46
CA TYR A 29 -2.85 3.45 8.62
C TYR A 29 -2.06 4.32 9.59
N GLU A 30 -2.75 5.24 10.25
CA GLU A 30 -2.22 5.98 11.37
C GLU A 30 -3.19 5.83 12.54
N ASP A 31 -2.68 5.29 13.65
CA ASP A 31 -3.49 5.01 14.85
C ASP A 31 -4.76 4.21 14.54
N GLY A 32 -4.66 3.28 13.59
CA GLY A 32 -5.78 2.44 13.20
C GLY A 32 -6.71 3.04 12.14
N GLU A 33 -6.49 4.27 11.75
CA GLU A 33 -7.29 4.92 10.72
C GLU A 33 -6.60 4.81 9.36
N GLU A 34 -7.34 4.36 8.35
CA GLU A 34 -6.80 4.22 7.01
C GLU A 34 -6.58 5.60 6.38
N MET A 35 -5.32 5.85 6.00
CA MET A 35 -4.92 7.15 5.47
C MET A 35 -4.73 7.15 3.97
N GLY A 36 -4.69 5.98 3.34
CA GLY A 36 -4.49 5.89 1.92
C GLY A 36 -3.66 4.68 1.55
N GLY A 37 -3.01 4.73 0.41
CA GLY A 37 -2.19 3.62 -0.06
C GLY A 37 -1.76 3.79 -1.50
N GLY A 38 -1.20 2.73 -2.06
CA GLY A 38 -0.75 2.74 -3.45
C GLY A 38 -0.62 1.35 -4.02
N PHE A 39 -0.55 1.30 -5.34
CA PHE A 39 -0.40 0.05 -6.09
C PHE A 39 1.05 -0.12 -6.51
N PHE A 40 1.54 -1.35 -6.40
CA PHE A 40 2.92 -1.68 -6.76
C PHE A 40 2.94 -2.93 -7.62
N LEU A 41 3.91 -2.99 -8.53
CA LEU A 41 4.04 -4.12 -9.45
C LEU A 41 4.82 -5.28 -8.86
N THR A 42 5.66 -5.01 -7.86
CA THR A 42 6.48 -6.04 -7.23
C THR A 42 6.34 -6.01 -5.72
N MET A 43 6.52 -7.17 -5.09
CA MET A 43 6.50 -7.29 -3.64
C MET A 43 7.63 -6.45 -3.02
N GLU A 44 8.78 -6.41 -3.66
CA GLU A 44 9.92 -5.63 -3.19
C GLU A 44 9.59 -4.15 -3.06
N GLU A 45 8.91 -3.60 -4.06
CA GLU A 45 8.47 -2.20 -4.01
C GLU A 45 7.43 -1.98 -2.92
N ALA A 46 6.48 -2.91 -2.77
CA ALA A 46 5.46 -2.82 -1.74
C ALA A 46 6.07 -2.87 -0.35
N GLU A 47 7.01 -3.78 -0.12
CA GLU A 47 7.70 -3.88 1.17
C GLU A 47 8.51 -2.64 1.49
N ALA A 48 9.17 -2.06 0.49
CA ALA A 48 9.92 -0.82 0.67
C ALA A 48 8.99 0.31 1.09
N GLN A 49 7.81 0.41 0.50
CA GLN A 49 6.83 1.41 0.87
C GLN A 49 6.33 1.22 2.30
N VAL A 50 6.04 -0.01 2.68
CA VAL A 50 5.59 -0.31 4.05
C VAL A 50 6.64 0.12 5.06
N ARG A 51 7.90 -0.23 4.82
CA ARG A 51 8.99 0.11 5.71
C ARG A 51 9.16 1.62 5.82
N ASP A 52 9.18 2.32 4.69
CA ASP A 52 9.36 3.77 4.68
C ASP A 52 8.22 4.47 5.41
N TYR A 53 7.00 4.02 5.21
CA TYR A 53 5.86 4.59 5.89
C TYR A 53 5.91 4.37 7.40
N GLN A 54 6.23 3.14 7.83
CA GLN A 54 6.31 2.80 9.26
C GLN A 54 7.45 3.55 9.95
N ASP A 55 8.55 3.79 9.25
CA ASP A 55 9.67 4.53 9.79
C ASP A 55 9.42 6.04 9.81
N GLY A 56 8.33 6.49 9.23
CA GLY A 56 8.00 7.91 9.19
C GLY A 56 8.80 8.70 8.19
N ILE A 57 9.41 8.03 7.21
CA ILE A 57 10.15 8.70 6.15
C ILE A 57 9.16 9.29 5.17
N GLU A 58 9.11 10.60 5.12
CA GLU A 58 8.26 11.29 4.16
C GLU A 58 9.10 11.74 2.98
N VAL A 59 8.73 11.26 1.82
CA VAL A 59 9.30 11.74 0.57
C VAL A 59 8.42 12.89 0.14
N SER A 60 8.84 14.06 0.45
CA SER A 60 8.14 15.26 0.03
C SER A 60 8.74 15.79 -1.26
#